data_a49a830674e3e410edab22b9a470c2ce
#
_entry.id   a49a830674e3e410edab22b9a470c2ce
#
_cell.length_a   1.000
_cell.length_b   1.000
_cell.length_c   1.000
_cell.angle_alpha   90.00
_cell.angle_beta   90.00
_cell.angle_gamma   90.00
#
_symmetry.space_group_name_H-M   'P 1'
#
loop_
_entity.id
_entity.type
_entity.pdbx_description
1 polymer ?
#
loop_
_entity_poly.entity_id
_entity_poly.type
_entity_poly.pdbx_seq_one_letter_code
_entity_poly.pdbx_strand_id
1 'polypeptide(L)'
;MKTCETNNPSLKYKFIDSGGAAKRLNRWYGSDIANGFLAIRMEAMRSDVFRVAWVLQKGGFYVDAASEVLGPLSKWVTQGKLTLIKKPHMVKSESVWNGFIYAPTPSHPFLQELWSHQQRILLTRQCEQIWKETGPGLFRDVLKNSAPSIISSISILTTEKFDKFFRFGSSSAFIDTSQHWSKRQARGESLFY
;
A
#
# COMPACT_ATOMS: atom_id res chain seq x y z
N MET A 1 -4.19 15.17 5.05
CA MET A 1 -4.99 14.48 6.09
C MET A 1 -6.36 15.13 6.31
N LYS A 2 -6.47 16.41 6.66
CA LYS A 2 -7.78 17.09 6.87
C LYS A 2 -8.77 16.90 5.70
N THR A 3 -8.29 16.90 4.44
CA THR A 3 -9.15 16.75 3.27
C THR A 3 -9.84 15.39 3.18
N CYS A 4 -9.22 14.31 3.67
CA CYS A 4 -9.83 12.98 3.67
C CYS A 4 -11.04 12.93 4.63
N GLU A 5 -10.90 13.45 5.85
CA GLU A 5 -11.99 13.50 6.84
C GLU A 5 -13.10 14.43 6.39
N THR A 6 -12.76 15.62 5.88
CA THR A 6 -13.74 16.61 5.43
C THR A 6 -14.61 16.09 4.29
N ASN A 7 -14.01 15.39 3.32
CA ASN A 7 -14.71 14.85 2.16
C ASN A 7 -15.39 13.50 2.39
N ASN A 8 -15.15 12.88 3.55
CA ASN A 8 -15.68 11.55 3.89
C ASN A 8 -16.12 11.48 5.37
N PRO A 9 -17.07 12.30 5.82
CA PRO A 9 -17.42 12.46 7.24
C PRO A 9 -18.04 11.18 7.85
N SER A 10 -18.57 10.28 7.03
CA SER A 10 -19.10 8.99 7.49
C SER A 10 -18.02 7.92 7.74
N LEU A 11 -16.79 8.16 7.31
CA LEU A 11 -15.68 7.22 7.48
C LEU A 11 -14.90 7.52 8.76
N LYS A 12 -14.52 6.48 9.49
CA LYS A 12 -13.62 6.60 10.64
C LYS A 12 -12.18 6.64 10.14
N TYR A 13 -11.55 7.80 10.24
CA TYR A 13 -10.15 7.97 9.91
C TYR A 13 -9.23 7.49 11.03
N LYS A 14 -8.11 6.86 10.65
CA LYS A 14 -7.04 6.46 11.59
C LYS A 14 -5.68 6.77 10.99
N PHE A 15 -4.91 7.58 11.68
CA PHE A 15 -3.47 7.70 11.45
C PHE A 15 -2.74 6.70 12.35
N ILE A 16 -1.79 5.97 11.77
CA ILE A 16 -1.03 4.93 12.50
C ILE A 16 0.44 5.13 12.20
N ASP A 17 1.21 5.40 13.22
CA ASP A 17 2.66 5.49 13.18
C ASP A 17 3.33 4.10 13.18
N SER A 18 4.64 4.05 13.01
CA SER A 18 5.40 2.79 12.96
C SER A 18 5.29 1.98 14.27
N GLY A 19 5.25 2.64 15.43
CA GLY A 19 5.07 1.96 16.71
C GLY A 19 3.68 1.36 16.86
N GLY A 20 2.66 2.10 16.46
CA GLY A 20 1.28 1.61 16.42
C GLY A 20 1.07 0.49 15.41
N ALA A 21 1.79 0.53 14.28
CA ALA A 21 1.80 -0.54 13.28
C ALA A 21 2.42 -1.82 13.85
N ALA A 22 3.61 -1.71 14.46
CA ALA A 22 4.29 -2.86 15.07
C ALA A 22 3.46 -3.54 16.15
N LYS A 23 2.80 -2.77 17.05
CA LYS A 23 1.90 -3.32 18.07
C LYS A 23 0.75 -4.12 17.45
N ARG A 24 0.20 -3.68 16.30
CA ARG A 24 -0.88 -4.41 15.61
C ARG A 24 -0.37 -5.65 14.92
N LEU A 25 0.78 -5.57 14.26
CA LEU A 25 1.41 -6.72 13.63
C LEU A 25 1.74 -7.80 14.66
N ASN A 26 2.26 -7.41 15.84
CA ASN A 26 2.49 -8.34 16.94
C ASN A 26 1.19 -9.05 17.36
N ARG A 27 0.10 -8.29 17.52
CA ARG A 27 -1.20 -8.84 17.93
C ARG A 27 -1.80 -9.79 16.87
N TRP A 28 -1.59 -9.52 15.58
CA TRP A 28 -2.22 -10.28 14.48
C TRP A 28 -1.38 -11.47 14.03
N TYR A 29 -0.04 -11.34 14.08
CA TYR A 29 0.88 -12.27 13.43
C TYR A 29 2.07 -12.68 14.31
N GLY A 30 2.15 -12.20 15.56
CA GLY A 30 3.20 -12.57 16.50
C GLY A 30 4.44 -11.67 16.45
N SER A 31 5.32 -11.91 17.43
CA SER A 31 6.52 -11.09 17.70
C SER A 31 7.51 -11.09 16.55
N ASP A 32 7.71 -12.21 15.86
CA ASP A 32 8.71 -12.33 14.80
C ASP A 32 8.40 -11.40 13.64
N ILE A 33 7.12 -11.32 13.24
CA ILE A 33 6.64 -10.39 12.21
C ILE A 33 6.80 -8.93 12.67
N ALA A 34 6.46 -8.62 13.92
CA ALA A 34 6.62 -7.28 14.46
C ALA A 34 8.09 -6.86 14.53
N ASN A 35 8.97 -7.76 14.95
CA ASN A 35 10.42 -7.53 15.01
C ASN A 35 11.03 -7.35 13.61
N GLY A 36 10.60 -8.19 12.64
CA GLY A 36 10.99 -8.01 11.24
C GLY A 36 10.56 -6.66 10.68
N PHE A 37 9.34 -6.23 10.99
CA PHE A 37 8.84 -4.90 10.60
C PHE A 37 9.65 -3.75 11.22
N LEU A 38 9.96 -3.83 12.50
CA LEU A 38 10.78 -2.82 13.20
C LEU A 38 12.21 -2.77 12.69
N ALA A 39 12.73 -3.91 12.20
CA ALA A 39 14.06 -3.98 11.59
C ALA A 39 14.14 -3.28 10.22
N ILE A 40 13.02 -2.98 9.55
CA ILE A 40 13.04 -2.24 8.28
C ILE A 40 13.56 -0.81 8.52
N ARG A 41 14.52 -0.37 7.71
CA ARG A 41 15.11 0.98 7.79
C ARG A 41 14.41 2.02 6.92
N MET A 42 13.69 1.58 5.89
CA MET A 42 13.05 2.45 4.90
C MET A 42 11.55 2.62 5.21
N GLU A 43 11.12 3.84 5.48
CA GLU A 43 9.73 4.15 5.82
C GLU A 43 8.75 3.78 4.68
N ALA A 44 9.18 3.91 3.43
CA ALA A 44 8.38 3.48 2.28
C ALA A 44 8.08 1.98 2.34
N MET A 45 9.09 1.15 2.65
CA MET A 45 8.93 -0.29 2.81
C MET A 45 8.03 -0.64 4.00
N ARG A 46 8.17 0.07 5.14
CA ARG A 46 7.23 -0.08 6.27
C ARG A 46 5.80 0.21 5.87
N SER A 47 5.59 1.29 5.11
CA SER A 47 4.27 1.64 4.59
C SER A 47 3.72 0.57 3.65
N ASP A 48 4.54 0.05 2.72
CA ASP A 48 4.14 -0.98 1.77
C ASP A 48 3.70 -2.27 2.47
N VAL A 49 4.42 -2.67 3.49
CA VAL A 49 4.08 -3.86 4.30
C VAL A 49 2.81 -3.62 5.12
N PHE A 50 2.74 -2.50 5.84
CA PHE A 50 1.65 -2.28 6.78
C PHE A 50 0.30 -2.03 6.09
N ARG A 51 0.28 -1.38 4.92
CA ARG A 51 -0.97 -1.15 4.16
C ARG A 51 -1.66 -2.46 3.78
N VAL A 52 -0.90 -3.45 3.35
CA VAL A 52 -1.43 -4.77 3.00
C VAL A 52 -1.96 -5.49 4.24
N ALA A 53 -1.16 -5.56 5.30
CA ALA A 53 -1.56 -6.18 6.57
C ALA A 53 -2.83 -5.53 7.16
N TRP A 54 -2.92 -4.19 7.09
CA TRP A 54 -4.08 -3.47 7.61
C TRP A 54 -5.34 -3.79 6.83
N VAL A 55 -5.32 -3.65 5.50
CA VAL A 55 -6.52 -3.86 4.67
C VAL A 55 -6.91 -5.34 4.65
N LEU A 56 -5.94 -6.24 4.71
CA LEU A 56 -6.20 -7.68 4.87
C LEU A 56 -6.97 -7.99 6.16
N GLN A 57 -6.59 -7.36 7.27
CA GLN A 57 -7.19 -7.63 8.58
C GLN A 57 -8.49 -6.86 8.85
N LYS A 58 -8.68 -5.71 8.24
CA LYS A 58 -9.77 -4.79 8.59
C LYS A 58 -10.72 -4.47 7.45
N GLY A 59 -10.32 -4.71 6.20
CA GLY A 59 -11.01 -4.15 5.06
C GLY A 59 -10.95 -2.61 5.06
N GLY A 60 -11.87 -1.98 4.33
CA GLY A 60 -11.95 -0.53 4.22
C GLY A 60 -10.91 0.06 3.28
N PHE A 61 -10.59 1.33 3.49
CA PHE A 61 -9.68 2.10 2.66
C PHE A 61 -8.29 2.22 3.27
N TYR A 62 -7.28 2.08 2.44
CA TYR A 62 -5.95 2.63 2.68
C TYR A 62 -5.69 3.74 1.68
N VAL A 63 -5.17 4.85 2.16
CA VAL A 63 -4.73 5.99 1.35
C VAL A 63 -3.39 6.48 1.89
N ASP A 64 -2.42 6.67 1.01
CA ASP A 64 -1.11 7.21 1.39
C ASP A 64 -1.24 8.57 2.08
N ALA A 65 -0.51 8.77 3.17
CA ALA A 65 -0.55 9.99 3.99
C ALA A 65 -0.13 11.26 3.22
N ALA A 66 0.65 11.11 2.15
CA ALA A 66 1.06 12.20 1.27
C ALA A 66 -0.02 12.60 0.24
N SER A 67 -1.16 11.92 0.21
CA SER A 67 -2.24 12.18 -0.74
C SER A 67 -3.28 13.13 -0.15
N GLU A 68 -3.75 14.09 -0.95
CA GLU A 68 -4.98 14.82 -0.67
C GLU A 68 -6.15 14.13 -1.36
N VAL A 69 -7.19 13.84 -0.60
CA VAL A 69 -8.45 13.30 -1.11
C VAL A 69 -9.40 14.46 -1.35
N LEU A 70 -9.70 14.78 -2.61
CA LEU A 70 -10.48 15.93 -3.01
C LEU A 70 -11.98 15.66 -3.15
N GLY A 71 -12.41 14.42 -2.95
CA GLY A 71 -13.81 14.02 -3.07
C GLY A 71 -14.15 12.75 -2.30
N PRO A 72 -15.41 12.29 -2.38
CA PRO A 72 -15.84 11.12 -1.65
C PRO A 72 -15.21 9.84 -2.19
N LEU A 73 -14.56 9.08 -1.32
CA LEU A 73 -13.91 7.80 -1.63
C LEU A 73 -14.88 6.75 -2.15
N SER A 74 -16.16 6.83 -1.77
CA SER A 74 -17.21 5.93 -2.26
C SER A 74 -17.38 5.96 -3.78
N LYS A 75 -17.02 7.06 -4.45
CA LYS A 75 -17.04 7.16 -5.92
C LYS A 75 -15.94 6.35 -6.62
N TRP A 76 -14.98 5.85 -5.85
CA TRP A 76 -13.78 5.16 -6.35
C TRP A 76 -13.82 3.66 -6.11
N VAL A 77 -14.90 3.14 -5.60
CA VAL A 77 -14.99 1.73 -5.28
C VAL A 77 -16.04 1.05 -6.16
N THR A 78 -15.72 -0.15 -6.57
CA THR A 78 -16.70 -1.05 -7.17
C THR A 78 -17.30 -1.89 -6.05
N GLN A 79 -18.62 -1.86 -5.93
CA GLN A 79 -19.34 -2.57 -4.88
C GLN A 79 -18.98 -4.07 -4.88
N GLY A 80 -18.64 -4.57 -3.71
CA GLY A 80 -18.31 -5.99 -3.51
C GLY A 80 -16.94 -6.42 -4.03
N LYS A 81 -16.15 -5.53 -4.65
CA LYS A 81 -14.83 -5.88 -5.21
C LYS A 81 -13.69 -5.17 -4.48
N LEU A 82 -12.55 -5.86 -4.38
CA LEU A 82 -11.30 -5.20 -4.07
C LEU A 82 -11.04 -4.16 -5.16
N THR A 83 -10.76 -2.91 -4.77
CA THR A 83 -10.50 -1.86 -5.75
C THR A 83 -9.07 -1.33 -5.64
N LEU A 84 -8.39 -1.33 -6.77
CA LEU A 84 -7.05 -0.80 -6.97
C LEU A 84 -7.11 0.32 -8.02
N ILE A 85 -6.10 1.18 -8.04
CA ILE A 85 -6.04 2.31 -8.99
C ILE A 85 -4.77 2.23 -9.83
N LYS A 86 -4.88 2.50 -11.13
CA LYS A 86 -3.75 2.85 -12.00
C LYS A 86 -3.68 4.36 -12.16
N LYS A 87 -2.51 4.94 -11.93
CA LYS A 87 -2.24 6.35 -12.28
C LYS A 87 -2.18 6.49 -13.80
N PRO A 88 -2.45 7.68 -14.36
CA PRO A 88 -2.42 7.88 -15.82
C PRO A 88 -1.11 7.43 -16.48
N HIS A 89 0.05 7.75 -15.90
CA HIS A 89 1.35 7.32 -16.41
C HIS A 89 1.63 5.82 -16.26
N MET A 90 0.83 5.10 -15.46
CA MET A 90 0.93 3.64 -15.27
C MET A 90 0.03 2.85 -16.22
N VAL A 91 -0.77 3.51 -17.05
CA VAL A 91 -1.72 2.81 -17.95
C VAL A 91 -1.00 1.86 -18.90
N LYS A 92 0.18 2.25 -19.41
CA LYS A 92 1.01 1.40 -20.27
C LYS A 92 1.81 0.33 -19.50
N SER A 93 1.97 0.47 -18.19
CA SER A 93 2.56 -0.55 -17.34
C SER A 93 1.45 -1.41 -16.74
N GLU A 94 1.73 -2.68 -16.50
CA GLU A 94 0.78 -3.57 -15.82
C GLU A 94 0.69 -3.31 -14.31
N SER A 95 1.41 -2.30 -13.82
CA SER A 95 1.49 -1.96 -12.40
C SER A 95 0.26 -1.17 -11.94
N VAL A 96 -0.12 -1.36 -10.69
CA VAL A 96 -1.11 -0.54 -9.98
C VAL A 96 -0.42 0.35 -8.96
N TRP A 97 -1.06 1.46 -8.61
CA TRP A 97 -0.57 2.30 -7.52
C TRP A 97 -1.05 1.74 -6.17
N ASN A 98 -0.11 1.27 -5.37
CA ASN A 98 -0.40 0.67 -4.08
C ASN A 98 -0.68 1.70 -2.95
N GLY A 99 -0.63 2.99 -3.25
CA GLY A 99 -1.01 4.07 -2.33
C GLY A 99 -2.52 4.26 -2.16
N PHE A 100 -3.34 3.49 -2.88
CA PHE A 100 -4.77 3.36 -2.66
C PHE A 100 -5.17 1.89 -2.75
N ILE A 101 -5.85 1.41 -1.72
CA ILE A 101 -6.42 0.07 -1.68
C ILE A 101 -7.80 0.16 -0.99
N TYR A 102 -8.80 -0.43 -1.59
CA TYR A 102 -10.08 -0.64 -0.92
C TYR A 102 -10.43 -2.13 -0.93
N ALA A 103 -10.77 -2.68 0.22
CA ALA A 103 -11.37 -4.01 0.33
C ALA A 103 -12.73 -3.92 1.02
N PRO A 104 -13.80 -4.46 0.41
CA PRO A 104 -15.15 -4.41 1.02
C PRO A 104 -15.20 -5.18 2.33
N THR A 105 -14.42 -6.25 2.43
CA THR A 105 -14.33 -7.13 3.60
C THR A 105 -12.86 -7.50 3.89
N PRO A 106 -12.55 -7.90 5.12
CA PRO A 106 -11.26 -8.51 5.44
C PRO A 106 -10.98 -9.79 4.64
N SER A 107 -9.75 -10.26 4.67
CA SER A 107 -9.30 -11.57 4.19
C SER A 107 -9.48 -11.81 2.68
N HIS A 108 -9.40 -10.76 1.86
CA HIS A 108 -9.45 -10.91 0.41
C HIS A 108 -8.27 -11.76 -0.11
N PRO A 109 -8.47 -12.80 -0.94
CA PRO A 109 -7.43 -13.74 -1.38
C PRO A 109 -6.20 -13.05 -2.00
N PHE A 110 -6.40 -12.07 -2.86
CA PHE A 110 -5.30 -11.29 -3.44
C PHE A 110 -4.41 -10.64 -2.37
N LEU A 111 -5.01 -10.08 -1.30
CA LEU A 111 -4.25 -9.49 -0.21
C LEU A 111 -3.55 -10.56 0.64
N GLN A 112 -4.09 -11.77 0.73
CA GLN A 112 -3.43 -12.91 1.38
C GLN A 112 -2.17 -13.32 0.62
N GLU A 113 -2.22 -13.37 -0.71
CA GLU A 113 -1.04 -13.67 -1.55
C GLU A 113 0.04 -12.61 -1.36
N LEU A 114 -0.30 -11.31 -1.45
CA LEU A 114 0.63 -10.22 -1.18
C LEU A 114 1.25 -10.32 0.21
N TRP A 115 0.42 -10.59 1.20
CA TRP A 115 0.87 -10.69 2.59
C TRP A 115 1.81 -11.88 2.82
N SER A 116 1.57 -13.02 2.20
CA SER A 116 2.45 -14.19 2.28
C SER A 116 3.86 -13.87 1.80
N HIS A 117 4.01 -13.13 0.70
CA HIS A 117 5.31 -12.65 0.22
C HIS A 117 5.98 -11.71 1.22
N GLN A 118 5.23 -10.74 1.75
CA GLN A 118 5.77 -9.77 2.69
C GLN A 118 6.12 -10.40 4.04
N GLN A 119 5.35 -11.38 4.53
CA GLN A 119 5.68 -12.13 5.74
C GLN A 119 7.05 -12.84 5.61
N ARG A 120 7.30 -13.50 4.48
CA ARG A 120 8.59 -14.14 4.22
C ARG A 120 9.72 -13.12 4.32
N ILE A 121 9.58 -11.95 3.70
CA ILE A 121 10.59 -10.88 3.76
C ILE A 121 10.84 -10.43 5.21
N LEU A 122 9.78 -10.28 6.02
CA LEU A 122 9.90 -9.89 7.42
C LEU A 122 10.64 -10.95 8.26
N LEU A 123 10.36 -12.21 8.02
CA LEU A 123 10.98 -13.33 8.75
C LEU A 123 12.44 -13.54 8.35
N THR A 124 12.76 -13.44 7.06
CA THR A 124 14.12 -13.66 6.55
C THR A 124 14.99 -12.42 6.58
N ARG A 125 14.37 -11.23 6.67
CA ARG A 125 15.03 -9.91 6.50
C ARG A 125 15.80 -9.79 5.19
N GLN A 126 15.31 -10.45 4.15
CA GLN A 126 15.89 -10.43 2.80
C GLN A 126 14.95 -9.69 1.85
N CYS A 127 15.44 -8.60 1.29
CA CYS A 127 14.79 -7.81 0.26
C CYS A 127 15.88 -7.04 -0.50
N GLU A 128 15.87 -7.14 -1.81
CA GLU A 128 16.82 -6.44 -2.67
C GLU A 128 16.22 -5.16 -3.25
N GLN A 129 14.93 -5.20 -3.62
CA GLN A 129 14.26 -4.11 -4.32
C GLN A 129 12.88 -3.82 -3.72
N ILE A 130 12.77 -2.72 -2.98
CA ILE A 130 11.52 -2.31 -2.32
C ILE A 130 10.36 -2.27 -3.32
N TRP A 131 10.55 -1.60 -4.46
CA TRP A 131 9.49 -1.45 -5.47
C TRP A 131 8.96 -2.79 -5.97
N LYS A 132 9.86 -3.74 -6.23
CA LYS A 132 9.54 -5.05 -6.80
C LYS A 132 8.97 -6.01 -5.77
N GLU A 133 9.48 -5.98 -4.53
CA GLU A 133 9.23 -7.04 -3.57
C GLU A 133 8.21 -6.67 -2.49
N THR A 134 7.98 -5.37 -2.22
CA THR A 134 6.98 -4.90 -1.27
C THR A 134 6.02 -3.88 -1.85
N GLY A 135 6.44 -3.17 -2.89
CA GLY A 135 5.73 -2.06 -3.52
C GLY A 135 4.87 -2.45 -4.74
N PRO A 136 4.64 -1.52 -5.67
CA PRO A 136 3.80 -1.72 -6.86
C PRO A 136 4.20 -2.89 -7.76
N GLY A 137 5.49 -3.26 -7.76
CA GLY A 137 5.99 -4.42 -8.50
C GLY A 137 5.44 -5.73 -7.98
N LEU A 138 5.39 -5.92 -6.65
CA LEU A 138 4.77 -7.09 -6.04
C LEU A 138 3.28 -7.21 -6.42
N PHE A 139 2.54 -6.10 -6.37
CA PHE A 139 1.13 -6.09 -6.77
C PHE A 139 0.95 -6.54 -8.23
N ARG A 140 1.79 -6.05 -9.15
CA ARG A 140 1.79 -6.46 -10.55
C ARG A 140 2.04 -7.97 -10.70
N ASP A 141 3.07 -8.47 -10.03
CA ASP A 141 3.50 -9.85 -10.17
C ASP A 141 2.45 -10.82 -9.57
N VAL A 142 1.84 -10.46 -8.45
CA VAL A 142 0.73 -11.24 -7.88
C VAL A 142 -0.51 -11.17 -8.78
N LEU A 143 -0.88 -9.99 -9.34
CA LEU A 143 -1.98 -9.88 -10.30
C LEU A 143 -1.80 -10.79 -11.51
N LYS A 144 -0.57 -10.88 -12.05
CA LYS A 144 -0.26 -11.74 -13.20
C LYS A 144 -0.42 -13.22 -12.91
N ASN A 145 -0.13 -13.63 -11.68
CA ASN A 145 -0.07 -15.03 -11.29
C ASN A 145 -1.32 -15.52 -10.54
N SER A 146 -2.22 -14.60 -10.17
CA SER A 146 -3.46 -14.96 -9.47
C SER A 146 -4.45 -15.70 -10.36
N ALA A 147 -5.20 -16.62 -9.77
CA ALA A 147 -6.24 -17.39 -10.46
C ALA A 147 -7.33 -16.45 -11.04
N PRO A 148 -7.97 -16.83 -12.16
CA PRO A 148 -9.05 -16.03 -12.78
C PRO A 148 -10.18 -15.67 -11.82
N SER A 149 -10.51 -16.54 -10.87
CA SER A 149 -11.51 -16.29 -9.83
C SER A 149 -11.12 -15.15 -8.89
N ILE A 150 -9.84 -15.03 -8.54
CA ILE A 150 -9.32 -13.91 -7.74
C ILE A 150 -9.36 -12.62 -8.57
N ILE A 151 -8.88 -12.68 -9.83
CA ILE A 151 -8.88 -11.50 -10.71
C ILE A 151 -10.29 -10.95 -10.94
N SER A 152 -11.29 -11.81 -11.11
CA SER A 152 -12.70 -11.39 -11.30
C SER A 152 -13.29 -10.65 -10.09
N SER A 153 -12.72 -10.86 -8.89
CA SER A 153 -13.09 -10.18 -7.64
C SER A 153 -12.40 -8.83 -7.44
N ILE A 154 -11.51 -8.44 -8.37
CA ILE A 154 -10.75 -7.18 -8.33
C ILE A 154 -11.29 -6.22 -9.37
N SER A 155 -11.41 -4.95 -9.01
CA SER A 155 -11.64 -3.83 -9.92
C SER A 155 -10.40 -2.96 -9.98
N ILE A 156 -9.87 -2.77 -11.18
CA ILE A 156 -8.73 -1.85 -11.41
C ILE A 156 -9.26 -0.63 -12.14
N LEU A 157 -9.31 0.50 -11.45
CA LEU A 157 -9.76 1.76 -12.02
C LEU A 157 -8.58 2.47 -12.71
N THR A 158 -8.75 2.73 -13.99
CA THR A 158 -7.88 3.62 -14.75
C THR A 158 -8.58 4.97 -14.85
N THR A 159 -7.97 6.04 -14.34
CA THR A 159 -8.69 7.30 -14.33
C THR A 159 -7.89 8.43 -14.97
N GLU A 160 -8.40 8.95 -16.05
CA GLU A 160 -8.03 10.28 -16.57
C GLU A 160 -8.48 11.41 -15.63
N LYS A 161 -9.34 11.06 -14.66
CA LYS A 161 -9.90 11.98 -13.66
C LYS A 161 -9.15 11.92 -12.34
N PHE A 162 -8.06 11.14 -12.25
CA PHE A 162 -7.35 10.90 -10.99
C PHE A 162 -6.95 12.22 -10.32
N ASP A 163 -6.38 13.16 -11.06
CA ASP A 163 -5.91 14.44 -10.54
C ASP A 163 -7.03 15.36 -10.02
N LYS A 164 -8.29 15.11 -10.41
CA LYS A 164 -9.45 15.84 -9.89
C LYS A 164 -9.83 15.40 -8.46
N PHE A 165 -9.47 14.19 -8.08
CA PHE A 165 -9.91 13.59 -6.81
C PHE A 165 -8.77 13.29 -5.86
N PHE A 166 -7.55 13.17 -6.38
CA PHE A 166 -6.35 12.98 -5.60
C PHE A 166 -5.29 13.98 -6.05
N ARG A 167 -4.77 14.72 -5.11
CA ARG A 167 -3.58 15.52 -5.31
C ARG A 167 -2.47 14.88 -4.50
N PHE A 168 -1.35 14.58 -5.16
CA PHE A 168 -0.14 14.24 -4.44
C PHE A 168 0.38 15.55 -3.86
N GLY A 169 0.52 15.60 -2.55
CA GLY A 169 1.12 16.76 -1.89
C GLY A 169 2.46 17.10 -2.52
N SER A 170 2.99 18.25 -2.25
CA SER A 170 4.27 18.79 -2.77
C SER A 170 5.50 17.94 -2.43
N SER A 171 5.32 16.64 -2.35
CA SER A 171 6.36 15.62 -2.14
C SER A 171 7.38 15.54 -3.28
N SER A 172 7.17 16.29 -4.37
CA SER A 172 8.22 16.49 -5.38
C SER A 172 9.54 16.94 -4.73
N ALA A 173 9.47 17.88 -3.80
CA ALA A 173 10.64 18.34 -3.05
C ALA A 173 11.33 17.21 -2.26
N PHE A 174 10.58 16.26 -1.67
CA PHE A 174 11.15 15.11 -0.97
C PHE A 174 11.70 14.06 -1.94
N ILE A 175 11.03 13.81 -3.07
CA ILE A 175 11.50 12.88 -4.11
C ILE A 175 12.85 13.32 -4.66
N ASP A 176 13.10 14.63 -4.75
CA ASP A 176 14.35 15.19 -5.24
C ASP A 176 15.48 15.20 -4.19
N THR A 177 15.17 14.93 -2.93
CA THR A 177 16.18 14.85 -1.87
C THR A 177 16.99 13.56 -1.92
N SER A 178 18.20 13.59 -1.39
CA SER A 178 19.03 12.39 -1.17
C SER A 178 18.41 11.40 -0.19
N GLN A 179 17.41 11.81 0.58
CA GLN A 179 16.72 10.99 1.59
C GLN A 179 15.57 10.15 1.00
N HIS A 180 15.20 10.38 -0.27
CA HIS A 180 14.18 9.56 -0.91
C HIS A 180 14.63 8.08 -0.99
N TRP A 181 13.74 7.16 -0.65
CA TRP A 181 14.05 5.73 -0.51
C TRP A 181 14.74 5.13 -1.76
N SER A 182 14.34 5.54 -2.97
CA SER A 182 14.93 5.01 -4.20
C SER A 182 16.38 5.43 -4.37
N LYS A 183 16.74 6.66 -3.96
CA LYS A 183 18.11 7.16 -4.00
C LYS A 183 18.95 6.51 -2.91
N ARG A 184 18.39 6.26 -1.73
CA ARG A 184 19.04 5.52 -0.65
C ARG A 184 19.32 4.08 -1.07
N GLN A 185 18.35 3.42 -1.67
CA GLN A 185 18.53 2.06 -2.20
C GLN A 185 19.57 2.02 -3.33
N ALA A 186 19.56 2.99 -4.26
CA ALA A 186 20.55 3.08 -5.33
C ALA A 186 21.99 3.28 -4.80
N ARG A 187 22.16 3.85 -3.60
CA ARG A 187 23.47 3.94 -2.91
C ARG A 187 23.86 2.66 -2.16
N GLY A 188 23.08 1.61 -2.24
CA GLY A 188 23.34 0.35 -1.56
C GLY A 188 23.10 0.39 -0.04
N GLU A 189 22.28 1.34 0.46
CA GLU A 189 21.93 1.36 1.88
C GLU A 189 21.13 0.10 2.26
N SER A 190 21.55 -0.55 3.36
CA SER A 190 20.85 -1.72 3.89
C SER A 190 19.38 -1.40 4.17
N LEU A 191 18.48 -2.31 3.78
CA LEU A 191 17.04 -2.17 4.01
C LEU A 191 16.62 -2.59 5.42
N PHE A 192 17.48 -3.35 6.11
CA PHE A 192 17.25 -3.81 7.49
C PHE A 192 18.43 -3.41 8.40
N TYR A 193 18.15 -3.31 9.70
CA TYR A 193 19.15 -3.20 10.75
C TYR A 193 19.80 -4.55 11.03
#